data_4bd9dd9d757236e06273fb8a43691028
#
_entry.id   4bd9dd9d757236e06273fb8a43691028
#
_cell.length_a   1.000
_cell.length_b   1.000
_cell.length_c   1.000
_cell.angle_alpha   90.00
_cell.angle_beta   90.00
_cell.angle_gamma   90.00
#
_symmetry.space_group_name_H-M   'P 1'
#
loop_
_entity.id
_entity.type
_entity.pdbx_description
1 polymer ?
#
loop_
_entity_poly.entity_id
_entity_poly.type
_entity_poly.pdbx_seq_one_letter_code
_entity_poly.pdbx_strand_id
1 'polypeptide(L)'
;MLEAVTELFERTGLPYTREPDILRRLWCKWMLNVGVNQAVMVEEGTYGTVQRPGPARQMMKAAMAEVVELAGREGIRVTMEDLDAYVDLIDSLNPDGMPSMRQDGLARRPSEVEFFAGTVIRRAEAAGLDVPVNRELYQRIKGMERR
;
A
#
# COMPACT_ATOMS: atom_id res chain seq x y z
N MET A 1 17.20 0.39 -10.12
CA MET A 1 16.01 1.08 -10.67
C MET A 1 16.15 2.59 -10.66
N LEU A 2 16.47 3.23 -9.55
CA LEU A 2 16.67 4.69 -9.49
C LEU A 2 17.77 5.17 -10.44
N GLU A 3 18.89 4.47 -10.47
CA GLU A 3 20.02 4.80 -11.33
C GLU A 3 19.65 4.76 -12.81
N ALA A 4 18.87 3.74 -13.22
CA ALA A 4 18.41 3.60 -14.60
C ALA A 4 17.47 4.75 -15.00
N VAL A 5 16.58 5.17 -14.10
CA VAL A 5 15.67 6.29 -14.34
C VAL A 5 16.45 7.60 -14.46
N THR A 6 17.40 7.84 -13.55
CA THR A 6 18.27 9.02 -13.59
C THR A 6 19.05 9.09 -14.89
N GLU A 7 19.64 7.97 -15.31
CA GLU A 7 20.40 7.86 -16.55
C GLU A 7 19.53 8.19 -17.76
N LEU A 8 18.30 7.69 -17.78
CA LEU A 8 17.35 7.99 -18.86
C LEU A 8 17.08 9.49 -19.00
N PHE A 9 16.81 10.18 -17.87
CA PHE A 9 16.56 11.62 -17.88
C PHE A 9 17.80 12.42 -18.32
N GLU A 10 18.99 12.02 -17.88
CA GLU A 10 20.23 12.66 -18.31
C GLU A 10 20.45 12.51 -19.81
N ARG A 11 20.16 11.33 -20.38
CA ARG A 11 20.33 11.04 -21.80
C ARG A 11 19.36 11.79 -22.69
N THR A 12 18.13 12.00 -22.21
CA THR A 12 17.09 12.72 -22.98
C THR A 12 17.18 14.24 -22.84
N GLY A 13 17.95 14.73 -21.89
CA GLY A 13 18.07 16.17 -21.61
C GLY A 13 16.82 16.79 -21.00
N LEU A 14 15.90 15.98 -20.52
CA LEU A 14 14.69 16.46 -19.87
C LEU A 14 15.01 17.06 -18.49
N PRO A 15 14.37 18.19 -18.11
CA PRO A 15 14.53 18.71 -16.74
C PRO A 15 13.99 17.71 -15.72
N TYR A 16 14.76 17.48 -14.68
CA TYR A 16 14.30 16.64 -13.59
C TYR A 16 14.95 17.08 -12.27
N THR A 17 14.28 16.75 -11.16
CA THR A 17 14.82 16.94 -9.83
C THR A 17 15.13 15.57 -9.23
N ARG A 18 16.38 15.32 -8.91
CA ARG A 18 16.79 14.08 -8.25
C ARG A 18 16.58 14.24 -6.76
N GLU A 19 15.60 13.51 -6.21
CA GLU A 19 15.40 13.45 -4.77
C GLU A 19 16.23 12.29 -4.19
N PRO A 20 17.04 12.54 -3.16
CA PRO A 20 17.78 11.47 -2.50
C PRO A 20 16.90 10.37 -1.93
N ASP A 21 15.65 10.71 -1.59
CA ASP A 21 14.70 9.82 -0.92
C ASP A 21 13.57 9.33 -1.82
N ILE A 22 13.77 9.32 -3.15
CA ILE A 22 12.69 8.90 -4.06
C ILE A 22 12.24 7.47 -3.80
N LEU A 23 13.16 6.57 -3.50
CA LEU A 23 12.84 5.19 -3.19
C LEU A 23 12.01 5.09 -1.90
N ARG A 24 12.37 5.89 -0.90
CA ARG A 24 11.63 5.99 0.34
C ARG A 24 10.20 6.48 0.09
N ARG A 25 10.02 7.51 -0.75
CA ARG A 25 8.69 8.04 -1.08
C ARG A 25 7.84 7.03 -1.82
N LEU A 26 8.43 6.27 -2.73
CA LEU A 26 7.73 5.20 -3.45
C LEU A 26 7.26 4.11 -2.49
N TRP A 27 8.10 3.75 -1.52
CA TRP A 27 7.73 2.78 -0.49
C TRP A 27 6.60 3.29 0.41
N CYS A 28 6.64 4.57 0.78
CA CYS A 28 5.59 5.19 1.59
C CYS A 28 4.24 5.18 0.84
N LYS A 29 4.26 5.54 -0.45
CA LYS A 29 3.05 5.52 -1.27
C LYS A 29 2.52 4.10 -1.42
N TRP A 30 3.39 3.13 -1.60
CA TRP A 30 3.01 1.72 -1.66
C TRP A 30 2.42 1.25 -0.34
N MET A 31 3.03 1.62 0.79
CA MET A 31 2.50 1.36 2.13
C MET A 31 1.06 1.87 2.27
N LEU A 32 0.82 3.10 1.84
CA LEU A 32 -0.52 3.69 1.86
C LEU A 32 -1.51 2.82 1.10
N ASN A 33 -1.16 2.43 -0.13
CA ASN A 33 -2.02 1.63 -0.99
C ASN A 33 -2.25 0.22 -0.44
N VAL A 34 -1.21 -0.41 0.12
CA VAL A 34 -1.34 -1.71 0.78
C VAL A 34 -2.36 -1.65 1.90
N GLY A 35 -2.36 -0.58 2.67
CA GLY A 35 -3.32 -0.41 3.76
C GLY A 35 -4.72 -0.05 3.28
N VAL A 36 -4.86 1.13 2.68
CA VAL A 36 -6.19 1.70 2.41
C VAL A 36 -6.93 0.95 1.31
N ASN A 37 -6.25 0.61 0.21
CA ASN A 37 -6.94 -0.04 -0.92
C ASN A 37 -7.49 -1.40 -0.51
N GLN A 38 -6.70 -2.17 0.20
CA GLN A 38 -7.10 -3.52 0.59
C GLN A 38 -8.13 -3.54 1.71
N ALA A 39 -7.99 -2.66 2.71
CA ALA A 39 -8.95 -2.59 3.81
C ALA A 39 -10.33 -2.17 3.31
N VAL A 40 -10.39 -1.14 2.45
CA VAL A 40 -11.66 -0.69 1.86
C VAL A 40 -12.27 -1.78 0.98
N MET A 41 -11.43 -2.51 0.23
CA MET A 41 -11.90 -3.61 -0.62
C MET A 41 -12.59 -4.69 0.20
N VAL A 42 -11.95 -5.21 1.24
CA VAL A 42 -12.52 -6.32 2.03
C VAL A 42 -13.73 -5.91 2.83
N GLU A 43 -13.82 -4.66 3.22
CA GLU A 43 -14.97 -4.11 3.93
C GLU A 43 -16.12 -3.71 2.97
N GLU A 44 -15.87 -3.74 1.66
CA GLU A 44 -16.83 -3.33 0.63
C GLU A 44 -17.36 -1.92 0.89
N GLY A 45 -16.45 -1.02 1.32
CA GLY A 45 -16.81 0.29 1.82
C GLY A 45 -16.28 1.46 1.00
N THR A 46 -16.03 2.55 1.70
CA THR A 46 -15.48 3.81 1.18
C THR A 46 -14.34 4.26 2.08
N TYR A 47 -13.71 5.39 1.76
CA TYR A 47 -12.68 5.96 2.64
C TYR A 47 -13.22 6.20 4.06
N GLY A 48 -14.50 6.59 4.17
CA GLY A 48 -15.14 6.79 5.49
C GLY A 48 -15.08 5.56 6.37
N THR A 49 -15.10 4.37 5.79
CA THR A 49 -15.03 3.11 6.55
C THR A 49 -13.74 3.00 7.36
N VAL A 50 -12.60 3.44 6.81
CA VAL A 50 -11.29 3.38 7.50
C VAL A 50 -10.94 4.66 8.23
N GLN A 51 -11.69 5.75 8.01
CA GLN A 51 -11.50 7.00 8.73
C GLN A 51 -12.10 6.94 10.14
N ARG A 52 -13.13 6.14 10.35
CA ARG A 52 -13.77 5.97 11.65
C ARG A 52 -12.97 5.01 12.52
N PRO A 53 -12.90 5.24 13.85
CA PRO A 53 -12.33 4.26 14.75
C PRO A 53 -13.03 2.90 14.63
N GLY A 54 -12.28 1.82 14.66
CA GLY A 54 -12.83 0.48 14.59
C GLY A 54 -11.93 -0.52 13.90
N PRO A 55 -12.44 -1.75 13.68
CA PRO A 55 -11.64 -2.85 13.15
C PRO A 55 -11.07 -2.60 11.75
N ALA A 56 -11.82 -1.94 10.86
CA ALA A 56 -11.34 -1.63 9.51
C ALA A 56 -10.11 -0.71 9.53
N ARG A 57 -10.16 0.35 10.35
CA ARG A 57 -9.03 1.26 10.54
C ARG A 57 -7.84 0.55 11.16
N GLN A 58 -8.07 -0.30 12.13
CA GLN A 58 -7.02 -1.07 12.78
C GLN A 58 -6.35 -2.03 11.80
N MET A 59 -7.11 -2.71 10.97
CA MET A 59 -6.59 -3.61 9.95
C MET A 59 -5.76 -2.85 8.92
N MET A 60 -6.23 -1.70 8.46
CA MET A 60 -5.48 -0.83 7.55
C MET A 60 -4.12 -0.46 8.15
N LYS A 61 -4.12 0.04 9.38
CA LYS A 61 -2.89 0.46 10.05
C LYS A 61 -1.95 -0.73 10.31
N ALA A 62 -2.50 -1.88 10.65
CA ALA A 62 -1.70 -3.09 10.86
C ALA A 62 -1.04 -3.57 9.58
N ALA A 63 -1.77 -3.53 8.45
CA ALA A 63 -1.20 -3.86 7.16
C ALA A 63 -0.06 -2.90 6.77
N MET A 64 -0.25 -1.61 7.02
CA MET A 64 0.78 -0.60 6.79
C MET A 64 2.01 -0.83 7.69
N ALA A 65 1.80 -1.19 8.94
CA ALA A 65 2.89 -1.48 9.88
C ALA A 65 3.75 -2.66 9.41
N GLU A 66 3.14 -3.65 8.78
CA GLU A 66 3.88 -4.76 8.18
C GLU A 66 4.79 -4.29 7.05
N VAL A 67 4.35 -3.31 6.27
CA VAL A 67 5.20 -2.70 5.23
C VAL A 67 6.35 -1.90 5.84
N VAL A 68 6.11 -1.19 6.93
CA VAL A 68 7.17 -0.47 7.66
C VAL A 68 8.27 -1.46 8.11
N GLU A 69 7.87 -2.57 8.68
CA GLU A 69 8.81 -3.59 9.14
C GLU A 69 9.57 -4.23 7.98
N LEU A 70 8.86 -4.54 6.90
CA LEU A 70 9.48 -5.08 5.68
C LEU A 70 10.50 -4.10 5.08
N ALA A 71 10.17 -2.81 5.04
CA ALA A 71 11.08 -1.77 4.55
C ALA A 71 12.39 -1.77 5.35
N GLY A 72 12.28 -1.87 6.67
CA GLY A 72 13.45 -1.95 7.54
C GLY A 72 14.35 -3.15 7.23
N ARG A 73 13.75 -4.30 6.91
CA ARG A 73 14.49 -5.51 6.52
C ARG A 73 15.22 -5.31 5.18
N GLU A 74 14.70 -4.47 4.30
CA GLU A 74 15.30 -4.18 3.00
C GLU A 74 16.20 -2.94 3.00
N GLY A 75 16.43 -2.35 4.18
CA GLY A 75 17.29 -1.17 4.30
C GLY A 75 16.65 0.14 3.84
N ILE A 76 15.34 0.17 3.73
CA ILE A 76 14.58 1.36 3.34
C ILE A 76 14.02 2.02 4.61
N ARG A 77 14.29 3.31 4.76
CA ARG A 77 13.87 4.05 5.96
C ARG A 77 12.42 4.53 5.83
N VAL A 78 11.47 3.65 6.17
CA VAL A 78 10.08 4.00 6.35
C VAL A 78 9.78 3.84 7.84
N THR A 79 9.16 4.85 8.45
CA THR A 79 8.97 4.90 9.90
C THR A 79 7.49 4.88 10.28
N MET A 80 7.21 4.65 11.56
CA MET A 80 5.85 4.75 12.08
C MET A 80 5.32 6.19 12.00
N GLU A 81 6.20 7.19 12.04
CA GLU A 81 5.81 8.60 11.81
C GLU A 81 5.31 8.79 10.39
N ASP A 82 5.96 8.15 9.42
CA ASP A 82 5.48 8.16 8.03
C ASP A 82 4.10 7.52 7.93
N LEU A 83 3.90 6.40 8.61
CA LEU A 83 2.60 5.73 8.66
C LEU A 83 1.52 6.69 9.19
N ASP A 84 1.79 7.34 10.30
CA ASP A 84 0.84 8.28 10.90
C ASP A 84 0.53 9.45 9.97
N ALA A 85 1.53 9.99 9.27
CA ALA A 85 1.33 11.07 8.32
C ALA A 85 0.43 10.65 7.16
N TYR A 86 0.59 9.43 6.66
CA TYR A 86 -0.25 8.92 5.58
C TYR A 86 -1.66 8.56 6.06
N VAL A 87 -1.82 8.13 7.32
CA VAL A 87 -3.15 7.95 7.92
C VAL A 87 -3.87 9.29 8.02
N ASP A 88 -3.17 10.36 8.42
CA ASP A 88 -3.73 11.71 8.42
C ASP A 88 -4.19 12.13 7.01
N LEU A 89 -3.42 11.79 6.00
CA LEU A 89 -3.80 12.03 4.62
C LEU A 89 -5.11 11.31 4.26
N ILE A 90 -5.23 10.04 4.63
CA ILE A 90 -6.46 9.26 4.41
C ILE A 90 -7.63 9.93 5.10
N ASP A 91 -7.43 10.42 6.32
CA ASP A 91 -8.49 11.09 7.08
C ASP A 91 -8.97 12.39 6.44
N SER A 92 -8.15 12.99 5.56
CA SER A 92 -8.51 14.20 4.83
C SER A 92 -9.27 13.94 3.53
N LEU A 93 -9.37 12.70 3.09
CA LEU A 93 -10.05 12.35 1.83
C LEU A 93 -11.57 12.42 1.98
N ASN A 94 -12.27 12.60 0.85
CA ASN A 94 -13.73 12.55 0.85
C ASN A 94 -14.20 11.19 1.37
N PRO A 95 -14.99 11.16 2.47
CA PRO A 95 -15.46 9.89 3.04
C PRO A 95 -16.25 9.01 2.08
N ASP A 96 -16.91 9.60 1.10
CA ASP A 96 -17.71 8.86 0.12
C ASP A 96 -16.90 8.35 -1.07
N GLY A 97 -15.63 8.76 -1.17
CA GLY A 97 -14.75 8.30 -2.22
C GLY A 97 -14.30 6.86 -2.04
N MET A 98 -13.80 6.26 -3.10
CA MET A 98 -13.35 4.87 -3.11
C MET A 98 -12.03 4.74 -3.85
N PRO A 99 -11.09 3.90 -3.35
CA PRO A 99 -9.87 3.62 -4.09
C PRO A 99 -10.15 2.76 -5.33
N SER A 100 -9.21 2.74 -6.26
CA SER A 100 -9.36 2.02 -7.53
C SER A 100 -9.61 0.52 -7.35
N MET A 101 -8.99 -0.11 -6.34
CA MET A 101 -9.22 -1.53 -6.06
C MET A 101 -10.68 -1.81 -5.73
N ARG A 102 -11.31 -0.94 -4.94
CA ARG A 102 -12.74 -1.09 -4.62
C ARG A 102 -13.61 -0.90 -5.87
N GLN A 103 -13.25 0.06 -6.72
CA GLN A 103 -13.93 0.27 -8.00
C GLN A 103 -13.81 -0.96 -8.90
N ASP A 104 -12.63 -1.60 -8.94
CA ASP A 104 -12.43 -2.87 -9.65
C ASP A 104 -13.34 -3.97 -9.11
N GLY A 105 -13.46 -4.05 -7.80
CA GLY A 105 -14.35 -5.02 -7.14
C GLY A 105 -15.81 -4.85 -7.54
N LEU A 106 -16.30 -3.61 -7.54
CA LEU A 106 -17.66 -3.30 -7.97
C LEU A 106 -17.91 -3.65 -9.44
N ALA A 107 -16.92 -3.42 -10.29
CA ALA A 107 -16.98 -3.73 -11.71
C ALA A 107 -16.65 -5.20 -12.01
N ARG A 108 -16.36 -5.99 -11.00
CA ARG A 108 -15.94 -7.40 -11.09
C ARG A 108 -14.70 -7.59 -11.98
N ARG A 109 -13.79 -6.61 -11.96
CA ARG A 109 -12.50 -6.72 -12.62
C ARG A 109 -11.49 -7.37 -11.66
N PRO A 110 -10.45 -8.06 -12.18
CA PRO A 110 -9.36 -8.54 -11.34
C PRO A 110 -8.70 -7.37 -10.61
N SER A 111 -8.39 -7.55 -9.34
CA SER A 111 -7.76 -6.52 -8.53
C SER A 111 -6.24 -6.58 -8.63
N GLU A 112 -5.59 -5.54 -8.11
CA GLU A 112 -4.14 -5.46 -8.02
C GLU A 112 -3.59 -6.09 -6.72
N VAL A 113 -4.30 -7.05 -6.15
CA VAL A 113 -3.89 -7.69 -4.88
C VAL A 113 -2.49 -8.27 -4.95
N GLU A 114 -2.07 -8.77 -6.11
CA GLU A 114 -0.71 -9.31 -6.30
C GLU A 114 0.37 -8.23 -6.14
N PHE A 115 0.08 -6.98 -6.52
CA PHE A 115 0.99 -5.85 -6.33
C PHE A 115 1.06 -5.39 -4.88
N PHE A 116 0.02 -5.62 -4.11
CA PHE A 116 -0.07 -5.19 -2.71
C PHE A 116 0.26 -6.35 -1.78
N ALA A 117 -0.75 -7.04 -1.26
CA ALA A 117 -0.49 -8.13 -0.33
C ALA A 117 0.39 -9.23 -0.92
N GLY A 118 0.20 -9.57 -2.19
CA GLY A 118 1.01 -10.58 -2.85
C GLY A 118 2.50 -10.26 -2.82
N THR A 119 2.87 -9.02 -3.15
CA THR A 119 4.26 -8.57 -3.11
C THR A 119 4.80 -8.51 -1.68
N VAL A 120 3.99 -8.01 -0.73
CA VAL A 120 4.38 -7.99 0.69
C VAL A 120 4.72 -9.41 1.15
N ILE A 121 3.86 -10.37 0.86
CA ILE A 121 4.05 -11.76 1.26
C ILE A 121 5.34 -12.34 0.68
N ARG A 122 5.56 -12.16 -0.63
CA ARG A 122 6.76 -12.71 -1.30
C ARG A 122 8.04 -12.12 -0.73
N ARG A 123 8.08 -10.80 -0.56
CA ARG A 123 9.26 -10.13 -0.03
C ARG A 123 9.49 -10.46 1.44
N ALA A 124 8.42 -10.59 2.22
CA ALA A 124 8.50 -10.98 3.62
C ALA A 124 9.05 -12.40 3.77
N GLU A 125 8.61 -13.33 2.93
CA GLU A 125 9.15 -14.70 2.94
C GLU A 125 10.65 -14.70 2.68
N ALA A 126 11.11 -13.93 1.70
CA ALA A 126 12.55 -13.81 1.40
C ALA A 126 13.34 -13.19 2.56
N ALA A 127 12.72 -12.34 3.35
CA ALA A 127 13.35 -11.68 4.50
C ALA A 127 13.16 -12.42 5.84
N GLY A 128 12.43 -13.52 5.84
CA GLY A 128 12.12 -14.27 7.05
C GLY A 128 11.18 -13.55 8.00
N LEU A 129 10.29 -12.73 7.45
CA LEU A 129 9.35 -11.90 8.21
C LEU A 129 7.93 -12.45 8.07
N ASP A 130 7.18 -12.49 9.17
CA ASP A 130 5.77 -12.86 9.14
C ASP A 130 4.89 -11.62 8.94
N VAL A 131 3.90 -11.74 8.05
CA VAL A 131 2.98 -10.65 7.70
C VAL A 131 1.52 -11.16 7.73
N PRO A 132 1.01 -11.49 8.91
CA PRO A 132 -0.29 -12.15 9.03
C PRO A 132 -1.45 -11.31 8.49
N VAL A 133 -1.44 -10.00 8.66
CA VAL A 133 -2.52 -9.14 8.20
C VAL A 133 -2.57 -9.10 6.68
N ASN A 134 -1.44 -8.96 6.01
CA ASN A 134 -1.40 -9.00 4.55
C ASN A 134 -1.78 -10.38 4.02
N ARG A 135 -1.43 -11.47 4.72
CA ARG A 135 -1.89 -12.82 4.34
C ARG A 135 -3.41 -12.95 4.41
N GLU A 136 -4.01 -12.41 5.46
CA GLU A 136 -5.47 -12.42 5.62
C GLU A 136 -6.13 -11.59 4.52
N LEU A 137 -5.63 -10.38 4.26
CA LEU A 137 -6.15 -9.52 3.19
C LEU A 137 -6.06 -10.21 1.83
N TYR A 138 -4.93 -10.82 1.54
CA TYR A 138 -4.73 -11.55 0.28
C TYR A 138 -5.80 -12.64 0.12
N GLN A 139 -6.00 -13.47 1.14
CA GLN A 139 -6.96 -14.56 1.09
C GLN A 139 -8.39 -14.05 0.93
N ARG A 140 -8.75 -13.00 1.66
CA ARG A 140 -10.09 -12.41 1.58
C ARG A 140 -10.36 -11.82 0.19
N ILE A 141 -9.40 -11.08 -0.36
CA ILE A 141 -9.57 -10.46 -1.68
C ILE A 141 -9.64 -11.53 -2.77
N LYS A 142 -8.77 -12.54 -2.72
CA LYS A 142 -8.83 -13.66 -3.67
C LYS A 142 -10.17 -14.41 -3.59
N GLY A 143 -10.71 -14.55 -2.38
CA GLY A 143 -12.04 -15.14 -2.18
C GLY A 143 -13.14 -14.29 -2.81
N MET A 144 -13.05 -12.97 -2.71
CA MET A 144 -14.01 -12.05 -3.34
C MET A 144 -13.96 -12.14 -4.87
N GLU A 145 -12.78 -12.29 -5.45
CA GLU A 145 -12.61 -12.42 -6.91
C GLU A 145 -13.25 -13.69 -7.48
N ARG A 146 -13.49 -14.70 -6.64
CA ARG A 146 -14.10 -15.97 -7.05
C ARG A 146 -15.62 -15.99 -6.99
N ARG A 147 -16.25 -14.92 -6.56
CA ARG A 147 -17.72 -14.82 -6.46
C ARG A 147 -18.42 -14.78 -7.81
#